data_2d49d6ccfa849303fb56b6f343465829
#
_entry.id   2d49d6ccfa849303fb56b6f343465829
#
_cell.length_a   1.000
_cell.length_b   1.000
_cell.length_c   1.000
_cell.angle_alpha   90.00
_cell.angle_beta   90.00
_cell.angle_gamma   90.00
#
_symmetry.space_group_name_H-M   'P 1'
#
loop_
_entity.id
_entity.type
_entity.pdbx_description
1 polymer ?
#
loop_
_entity_poly.entity_id
_entity_poly.type
_entity_poly.pdbx_seq_one_letter_code
_entity_poly.pdbx_strand_id
1 'polypeptide(L)'
;LTIKGKNQNLTRKEFEYEIPLADAQNLLELCEKPIIEKTRFPLSHHTNTWEIDVFEGENKGLIVAEIELTSEEESIDIPSWVGEEVSTDSKYYNSSLLANPYCSWGK
;
A
#
# COMPACT_ATOMS: atom_id res chain seq x y z
N LEU A 1 13.15 -4.93 6.09
CA LEU A 1 13.22 -3.46 6.17
C LEU A 1 13.34 -2.88 4.76
N THR A 2 12.45 -1.96 4.43
CA THR A 2 12.52 -1.26 3.16
C THR A 2 12.57 0.24 3.43
N ILE A 3 13.54 0.91 2.83
CA ILE A 3 13.69 2.36 2.89
C ILE A 3 13.41 2.90 1.51
N LYS A 4 12.45 3.79 1.39
CA LYS A 4 12.04 4.38 0.12
C LYS A 4 12.34 5.87 0.13
N GLY A 5 13.10 6.31 -0.86
CA GLY A 5 13.41 7.72 -1.02
C GLY A 5 12.24 8.51 -1.60
N LYS A 6 12.42 9.81 -1.77
CA LYS A 6 11.42 10.64 -2.42
C LYS A 6 11.23 10.24 -3.87
N ASN A 7 9.99 10.30 -4.35
CA ASN A 7 9.71 10.17 -5.77
C ASN A 7 10.37 11.31 -6.53
N GLN A 8 11.09 10.94 -7.58
CA GLN A 8 11.65 11.88 -8.54
C GLN A 8 11.13 11.47 -9.91
N ASN A 9 10.10 12.16 -10.36
CA ASN A 9 9.34 11.79 -11.56
C ASN A 9 8.65 10.43 -11.32
N LEU A 10 9.01 9.40 -12.11
CA LEU A 10 8.44 8.07 -11.99
C LEU A 10 9.33 7.10 -11.21
N THR A 11 10.43 7.60 -10.64
CA THR A 11 11.39 6.75 -9.96
C THR A 11 11.66 7.22 -8.54
N ARG A 12 12.10 6.30 -7.71
CA ARG A 12 12.63 6.60 -6.40
C ARG A 12 13.62 5.52 -5.99
N LYS A 13 14.55 5.88 -5.13
CA LYS A 13 15.50 4.91 -4.58
C LYS A 13 14.82 4.04 -3.55
N GLU A 14 15.08 2.74 -3.59
CA GLU A 14 14.61 1.79 -2.60
C GLU A 14 15.77 0.93 -2.12
N PHE A 15 15.78 0.67 -0.82
CA PHE A 15 16.74 -0.22 -0.18
C PHE A 15 15.97 -1.23 0.64
N GLU A 16 16.22 -2.52 0.40
CA GLU A 16 15.50 -3.59 1.08
C GLU A 16 16.49 -4.56 1.69
N TYR A 17 16.32 -4.85 2.97
CA TYR A 17 17.19 -5.73 3.73
C TYR A 17 16.38 -6.66 4.62
N GLU A 18 16.82 -7.91 4.70
CA GLU A 18 16.31 -8.81 5.72
C GLU A 18 16.87 -8.39 7.06
N ILE A 19 16.04 -8.41 8.09
CA ILE A 19 16.46 -8.10 9.46
C ILE A 19 15.86 -9.12 10.42
N PRO A 20 16.48 -9.33 11.59
CA PRO A 20 15.90 -10.18 12.62
C PRO A 20 14.56 -9.63 13.10
N LEU A 21 13.64 -10.53 13.45
CA LEU A 21 12.33 -10.14 13.96
C LEU A 21 12.42 -9.21 15.18
N ALA A 22 13.38 -9.50 16.08
CA ALA A 22 13.59 -8.66 17.27
C ALA A 22 13.95 -7.22 16.90
N ASP A 23 14.76 -7.04 15.85
CA ASP A 23 15.12 -5.70 15.38
C ASP A 23 13.92 -5.02 14.77
N ALA A 24 13.09 -5.75 14.00
CA ALA A 24 11.88 -5.19 13.42
C ALA A 24 10.94 -4.67 14.52
N GLN A 25 10.75 -5.43 15.58
CA GLN A 25 9.91 -5.02 16.70
C GLN A 25 10.43 -3.76 17.39
N ASN A 26 11.75 -3.68 17.60
CA ASN A 26 12.36 -2.50 18.19
C ASN A 26 12.27 -1.28 17.28
N LEU A 27 12.44 -1.48 15.97
CA LEU A 27 12.33 -0.39 14.98
C LEU A 27 10.91 0.18 14.94
N LEU A 28 9.89 -0.66 15.11
CA LEU A 28 8.50 -0.18 15.16
C LEU A 28 8.27 0.76 16.35
N GLU A 29 8.93 0.52 17.45
CA GLU A 29 8.85 1.40 18.63
C GLU A 29 9.45 2.78 18.36
N LEU A 30 10.40 2.86 17.44
CA LEU A 30 11.06 4.11 17.06
C LEU A 30 10.26 4.89 16.01
N CYS A 31 9.26 4.27 15.39
CA CYS A 31 8.45 4.94 14.37
C CYS A 31 7.50 5.94 15.00
N GLU A 32 7.22 7.00 14.24
CA GLU A 32 6.19 7.94 14.64
C GLU A 32 4.83 7.25 14.58
N LYS A 33 3.99 7.54 15.55
CA LYS A 33 2.63 6.96 15.60
C LYS A 33 1.64 7.90 14.93
N PRO A 34 0.58 7.34 14.33
CA PRO A 34 0.26 5.92 14.21
C PRO A 34 1.11 5.23 13.13
N ILE A 35 1.17 3.91 13.17
CA ILE A 35 1.80 3.11 12.14
C ILE A 35 0.72 2.50 11.24
N ILE A 36 1.12 2.10 10.02
CA ILE A 36 0.22 1.40 9.10
C ILE A 36 0.51 -0.08 9.17
N GLU A 37 -0.53 -0.87 9.43
CA GLU A 37 -0.46 -2.32 9.42
C GLU A 37 -1.38 -2.85 8.34
N LYS A 38 -0.85 -3.75 7.52
CA LYS A 38 -1.66 -4.38 6.46
C LYS A 38 -1.10 -5.74 6.09
N THR A 39 -1.96 -6.58 5.56
CA THR A 39 -1.59 -7.87 4.98
C THR A 39 -1.80 -7.80 3.48
N ARG A 40 -0.80 -8.19 2.72
CA ARG A 40 -0.85 -8.17 1.25
C ARG A 40 -1.04 -9.56 0.71
N PHE A 41 -2.02 -9.72 -0.17
CA PHE A 41 -2.33 -10.96 -0.84
C PHE A 41 -2.15 -10.80 -2.34
N PRO A 42 -1.22 -11.53 -2.98
CA PRO A 42 -1.13 -11.52 -4.43
C PRO A 42 -2.25 -12.37 -5.03
N LEU A 43 -2.84 -11.89 -6.10
CA LEU A 43 -3.90 -12.62 -6.81
C LEU A 43 -3.71 -12.47 -8.33
N SER A 44 -3.51 -13.59 -9.01
CA SER A 44 -3.37 -13.59 -10.46
C SER A 44 -4.73 -13.46 -11.14
N HIS A 45 -4.81 -12.60 -12.15
CA HIS A 45 -5.99 -12.44 -12.99
C HIS A 45 -5.52 -12.22 -14.42
N HIS A 46 -5.75 -13.21 -15.29
CA HIS A 46 -5.21 -13.24 -16.64
C HIS A 46 -3.70 -13.12 -16.63
N THR A 47 -3.13 -12.15 -17.34
CA THR A 47 -1.68 -11.96 -17.42
C THR A 47 -1.13 -11.04 -16.33
N ASN A 48 -2.01 -10.50 -15.48
CA ASN A 48 -1.63 -9.55 -14.45
C ASN A 48 -1.65 -10.19 -13.07
N THR A 49 -0.86 -9.64 -12.18
CA THR A 49 -0.93 -9.96 -10.76
C THR A 49 -1.40 -8.72 -10.01
N TRP A 50 -2.49 -8.88 -9.28
CA TRP A 50 -3.02 -7.85 -8.39
C TRP A 50 -2.47 -8.06 -6.99
N GLU A 51 -2.23 -6.98 -6.30
CA GLU A 51 -1.86 -7.00 -4.90
C GLU A 51 -3.00 -6.42 -4.08
N ILE A 52 -3.54 -7.23 -3.18
CA ILE A 52 -4.69 -6.83 -2.36
C ILE A 52 -4.19 -6.59 -0.95
N ASP A 53 -4.32 -5.35 -0.50
CA ASP A 53 -3.92 -4.93 0.83
C ASP A 53 -5.14 -4.84 1.74
N VAL A 54 -5.15 -5.67 2.78
CA VAL A 54 -6.18 -5.64 3.82
C VAL A 54 -5.57 -4.93 5.02
N PHE A 55 -6.13 -3.78 5.35
CA PHE A 55 -5.61 -2.93 6.41
C PHE A 55 -6.15 -3.33 7.78
N GLU A 56 -5.31 -3.14 8.78
CA GLU A 56 -5.60 -3.41 10.19
C GLU A 56 -5.46 -2.13 11.02
N GLY A 57 -5.67 -2.24 12.32
CA GLY A 57 -5.51 -1.10 13.22
C GLY A 57 -6.50 0.01 12.92
N GLU A 58 -6.01 1.25 12.85
CA GLU A 58 -6.87 2.41 12.61
C GLU A 58 -7.43 2.47 11.20
N ASN A 59 -6.89 1.66 10.28
CA ASN A 59 -7.38 1.57 8.92
C ASN A 59 -8.22 0.32 8.67
N LYS A 60 -8.59 -0.39 9.73
CA LYS A 60 -9.39 -1.61 9.62
C LYS A 60 -10.68 -1.37 8.85
N GLY A 61 -10.98 -2.25 7.93
CA GLY A 61 -12.14 -2.14 7.04
C GLY A 61 -11.78 -1.63 5.66
N LEU A 62 -10.59 -1.04 5.49
CA LEU A 62 -10.12 -0.60 4.20
C LEU A 62 -9.43 -1.75 3.47
N ILE A 63 -9.81 -1.98 2.22
CA ILE A 63 -9.19 -2.97 1.34
C ILE A 63 -8.86 -2.25 0.04
N VAL A 64 -7.59 -2.29 -0.35
CA VAL A 64 -7.12 -1.63 -1.57
C VAL A 64 -6.48 -2.67 -2.49
N ALA A 65 -6.85 -2.65 -3.75
CA ALA A 65 -6.24 -3.50 -4.77
C ALA A 65 -5.36 -2.64 -5.67
N GLU A 66 -4.16 -3.10 -5.91
CA GLU A 66 -3.19 -2.43 -6.77
C GLU A 66 -2.72 -3.36 -7.88
N ILE A 67 -2.44 -2.78 -9.03
CA ILE A 67 -1.80 -3.47 -10.14
C ILE A 67 -0.65 -2.60 -10.65
N GLU A 68 0.49 -3.23 -10.90
CA GLU A 68 1.65 -2.55 -11.44
C GLU A 68 1.66 -2.72 -12.97
N LEU A 69 1.61 -1.62 -13.68
CA LEU A 69 1.60 -1.63 -15.14
C LEU A 69 3.04 -1.57 -15.68
N THR A 70 3.27 -2.27 -16.79
CA THR A 70 4.57 -2.21 -17.46
C THR A 70 4.68 -0.99 -18.36
N SER A 71 3.56 -0.40 -18.76
CA SER A 71 3.51 0.87 -19.49
C SER A 71 2.16 1.55 -19.26
N GLU A 72 2.10 2.86 -19.47
CA GLU A 72 0.86 3.63 -19.33
C GLU A 72 -0.21 3.21 -20.33
N GLU A 73 0.22 2.64 -21.46
CA GLU A 73 -0.69 2.20 -22.52
C GLU A 73 -1.15 0.76 -22.36
N GLU A 74 -0.68 0.06 -21.34
CA GLU A 74 -1.05 -1.33 -21.12
C GLU A 74 -2.55 -1.44 -20.88
N SER A 75 -3.19 -2.30 -21.65
CA SER A 75 -4.59 -2.63 -21.47
C SER A 75 -4.71 -3.69 -20.38
N ILE A 76 -5.51 -3.43 -19.37
CA ILE A 76 -5.75 -4.37 -18.28
C ILE A 76 -7.18 -4.85 -18.29
N ASP A 77 -7.36 -6.11 -17.91
CA ASP A 77 -8.68 -6.68 -17.71
C ASP A 77 -9.03 -6.53 -16.23
N ILE A 78 -10.03 -5.72 -15.94
CA ILE A 78 -10.39 -5.40 -14.56
C ILE A 78 -11.35 -6.47 -14.03
N PRO A 79 -10.96 -7.19 -12.96
CA PRO A 79 -11.83 -8.20 -12.37
C PRO A 79 -13.13 -7.58 -11.84
N SER A 80 -14.18 -8.38 -11.83
CA SER A 80 -15.51 -7.92 -11.37
C SER A 80 -15.54 -7.51 -9.89
N TRP A 81 -14.60 -8.01 -9.10
CA TRP A 81 -14.54 -7.68 -7.66
C TRP A 81 -13.84 -6.35 -7.37
N VAL A 82 -13.21 -5.73 -8.37
CA VAL A 82 -12.56 -4.43 -8.20
C VAL A 82 -13.61 -3.33 -8.13
N GLY A 83 -13.45 -2.46 -7.16
CA GLY A 83 -14.34 -1.32 -7.00
C GLY A 83 -13.89 -0.09 -7.75
N GLU A 84 -14.18 1.09 -7.20
CA GLU A 84 -13.85 2.36 -7.81
C GLU A 84 -12.35 2.58 -7.90
N GLU A 85 -11.88 3.14 -9.02
CA GLU A 85 -10.47 3.53 -9.16
C GLU A 85 -10.20 4.77 -8.33
N VAL A 86 -9.17 4.69 -7.49
CA VAL A 86 -8.81 5.76 -6.56
C VAL A 86 -7.37 6.24 -6.73
N SER A 87 -6.76 5.94 -7.87
CA SER A 87 -5.34 6.23 -8.15
C SER A 87 -4.98 7.70 -7.96
N THR A 88 -5.92 8.61 -8.21
CA THR A 88 -5.71 10.05 -8.08
C THR A 88 -6.28 10.64 -6.79
N ASP A 89 -6.88 9.81 -5.95
CA ASP A 89 -7.43 10.28 -4.68
C ASP A 89 -6.40 10.10 -3.57
N SER A 90 -5.80 11.21 -3.18
CA SER A 90 -4.66 11.20 -2.23
C SER A 90 -5.00 10.67 -0.85
N LYS A 91 -6.28 10.62 -0.46
CA LYS A 91 -6.64 10.11 0.88
C LYS A 91 -6.33 8.62 1.05
N TYR A 92 -6.16 7.88 -0.06
CA TYR A 92 -5.79 6.46 -0.03
C TYR A 92 -4.28 6.23 0.02
N TYR A 93 -3.46 7.28 -0.09
CA TYR A 93 -2.00 7.14 -0.01
C TYR A 93 -1.58 6.82 1.42
N ASN A 94 -0.56 5.98 1.57
CA ASN A 94 -0.07 5.60 2.89
C ASN A 94 0.28 6.80 3.76
N SER A 95 0.93 7.81 3.19
CA SER A 95 1.28 9.04 3.92
C SER A 95 0.06 9.78 4.43
N SER A 96 -1.02 9.79 3.67
CA SER A 96 -2.27 10.42 4.08
C SER A 96 -3.02 9.61 5.12
N LEU A 97 -2.94 8.28 5.04
CA LEU A 97 -3.58 7.39 6.03
C LEU A 97 -2.94 7.52 7.42
N LEU A 98 -1.68 7.92 7.50
CA LEU A 98 -1.04 8.21 8.78
C LEU A 98 -1.69 9.38 9.50
N ALA A 99 -1.99 10.45 8.75
CA ALA A 99 -2.59 11.67 9.31
C ALA A 99 -4.10 11.59 9.40
N ASN A 100 -4.75 10.86 8.49
CA ASN A 100 -6.21 10.76 8.41
C ASN A 100 -6.61 9.31 8.16
N PRO A 101 -6.57 8.46 9.20
CA PRO A 101 -6.84 7.04 9.04
C PRO A 101 -8.29 6.75 8.66
N TYR A 102 -8.51 5.58 8.06
CA TYR A 102 -9.80 5.17 7.55
C TYR A 102 -10.92 5.25 8.60
N CYS A 103 -10.60 4.94 9.86
CA CYS A 103 -11.60 5.00 10.94
C CYS A 103 -12.15 6.40 11.18
N SER A 104 -11.43 7.45 10.77
CA SER A 104 -11.86 8.83 10.92
C SER A 104 -12.61 9.38 9.71
N TRP A 105 -12.72 8.61 8.63
CA TRP A 105 -13.46 9.07 7.45
C TRP A 105 -14.97 9.10 7.76
N GLY A 106 -15.65 10.10 7.26
CA GLY A 106 -17.08 10.22 7.44
C GLY A 106 -17.87 9.15 6.68
N LYS A 107 -18.29 8.13 7.41
CA LYS A 107 -19.03 6.99 6.86
C LYS A 107 -20.37 6.88 7.49
#